data_ed568b3ff0d3589e1cb7834e0c5fefd2
#
_entry.id   ed568b3ff0d3589e1cb7834e0c5fefd2
#
_cell.length_a   1.000
_cell.length_b   1.000
_cell.length_c   1.000
_cell.angle_alpha   90.00
_cell.angle_beta   90.00
_cell.angle_gamma   90.00
#
_symmetry.space_group_name_H-M   'P 1'
#
loop_
_entity.id
_entity.type
_entity.pdbx_description
1 polymer ?
#
loop_
_entity_poly.entity_id
_entity_poly.type
_entity_poly.pdbx_seq_one_letter_code
_entity_poly.pdbx_strand_id
1 'polypeptide(L)'
;MAGLGGLAWHLTHPAAGQGAQAGAQGGPGGPGGPGGPGGGGGRRGGAATTVGVATADKADIPVVLDALGTVTAAATTTVRPQVSGILQKVLFKEGQMVKAGQVLAQIDPRQFELALMQASGQRQRDEAQLENARLTLERYRTLLAQDSIARQDVDTQAAQVKQLEGTVMTDRANEGVARLNLGYTKVVAPISGRVGLRVVDIGNLVSSGDAAGIAVITQLSPIDVEFSVPQDQGPMVMEGVSAGAPLPALALDRTRAVTLDDGRFYALDNQVDTQTGTIKAKARFANARNTLFPSQFVNVRLELRTIKDAVMVPVTALRHGSKGDFVYVLNGDKTVSTRPVTRGQATVDKVEIRSGLKAGEQVITEGADRLKDGAKVTLPGDKPGAGAGGGRRGRREGQGGAAPAPAGAEGAAPAGAGAPHGEHRRRDWSAPGGTPAPAAPSATPKPTP
;
A
#
# COMPACT_ATOMS: atom_id res chain seq x y z
N MET A 1 -25.77 27.24 -33.38
CA MET A 1 -25.03 25.98 -33.42
C MET A 1 -25.91 24.86 -32.86
N ALA A 2 -26.82 24.36 -33.70
CA ALA A 2 -27.68 23.23 -33.36
C ALA A 2 -27.69 22.33 -34.60
N GLY A 3 -26.85 21.33 -34.67
CA GLY A 3 -26.75 20.49 -35.86
C GLY A 3 -25.84 19.26 -35.80
N LEU A 4 -25.24 18.92 -34.65
CA LEU A 4 -24.29 17.78 -34.54
C LEU A 4 -24.73 16.69 -33.55
N GLY A 5 -25.89 16.82 -32.89
CA GLY A 5 -26.43 15.81 -31.96
C GLY A 5 -27.25 14.69 -32.58
N GLY A 6 -27.66 14.79 -33.85
CA GLY A 6 -28.60 13.85 -34.49
C GLY A 6 -27.96 12.65 -35.17
N LEU A 7 -26.69 12.69 -35.48
CA LEU A 7 -26.01 11.63 -36.25
C LEU A 7 -25.41 10.50 -35.37
N ALA A 8 -25.20 10.73 -34.10
CA ALA A 8 -24.64 9.73 -33.18
C ALA A 8 -25.69 8.76 -32.60
N TRP A 9 -26.97 9.13 -32.65
CA TRP A 9 -28.08 8.28 -32.13
C TRP A 9 -28.50 7.18 -33.09
N HIS A 10 -28.22 7.35 -34.42
CA HIS A 10 -28.66 6.39 -35.44
C HIS A 10 -27.71 5.20 -35.66
N LEU A 11 -26.54 5.19 -35.05
CA LEU A 11 -25.50 4.11 -35.22
C LEU A 11 -25.47 3.09 -34.09
N THR A 12 -26.29 3.25 -33.05
CA THR A 12 -26.23 2.35 -31.86
C THR A 12 -27.51 1.51 -31.62
N HIS A 13 -28.54 1.60 -32.49
CA HIS A 13 -29.78 0.80 -32.33
C HIS A 13 -30.14 0.11 -33.63
N PRO A 14 -29.82 -1.21 -33.81
CA PRO A 14 -30.39 -1.97 -34.91
C PRO A 14 -31.86 -2.30 -34.63
N ALA A 15 -32.73 -1.92 -35.54
CA ALA A 15 -34.15 -2.19 -35.54
C ALA A 15 -34.44 -3.69 -35.62
N ALA A 16 -35.37 -4.17 -34.78
CA ALA A 16 -35.96 -5.48 -34.85
C ALA A 16 -36.80 -5.63 -36.12
N GLY A 17 -36.38 -6.51 -37.01
CA GLY A 17 -37.14 -6.89 -38.21
C GLY A 17 -38.23 -7.92 -37.90
N GLN A 18 -39.46 -7.53 -38.22
CA GLN A 18 -40.59 -8.40 -38.37
C GLN A 18 -40.54 -9.14 -39.74
N GLY A 19 -40.97 -10.36 -39.76
CA GLY A 19 -41.28 -11.11 -40.99
C GLY A 19 -41.33 -12.60 -40.69
N ALA A 20 -42.26 -13.36 -40.96
CA ALA A 20 -43.48 -13.42 -41.68
C ALA A 20 -43.92 -14.90 -41.62
N GLN A 21 -45.19 -15.13 -41.53
CA GLN A 21 -45.88 -16.40 -41.59
C GLN A 21 -45.82 -16.97 -43.00
N ALA A 22 -45.74 -18.34 -43.09
CA ALA A 22 -46.40 -19.20 -44.09
C ALA A 22 -46.12 -20.61 -43.62
N GLY A 23 -47.05 -21.49 -43.39
CA GLY A 23 -48.26 -21.83 -44.11
C GLY A 23 -48.18 -23.24 -44.60
N ALA A 24 -49.06 -24.11 -44.05
CA ALA A 24 -49.90 -25.04 -44.70
C ALA A 24 -49.54 -26.52 -44.78
N GLN A 25 -50.50 -27.30 -44.32
CA GLN A 25 -51.10 -28.53 -44.90
C GLN A 25 -50.26 -29.80 -44.84
N GLY A 26 -50.71 -30.91 -44.32
CA GLY A 26 -52.04 -31.52 -44.24
C GLY A 26 -51.88 -32.96 -44.60
N GLY A 27 -52.56 -33.86 -43.94
CA GLY A 27 -52.75 -35.20 -44.41
C GLY A 27 -52.97 -36.23 -43.31
N PRO A 28 -54.02 -36.98 -43.42
CA PRO A 28 -54.59 -37.71 -42.32
C PRO A 28 -54.40 -39.24 -42.45
N GLY A 29 -54.61 -39.91 -41.33
CA GLY A 29 -55.19 -41.25 -41.46
C GLY A 29 -54.46 -42.41 -40.85
N GLY A 30 -55.11 -43.06 -39.93
CA GLY A 30 -54.96 -44.45 -39.64
C GLY A 30 -55.19 -44.85 -38.21
N PRO A 31 -56.28 -45.61 -37.95
CA PRO A 31 -56.64 -45.94 -36.57
C PRO A 31 -56.24 -47.38 -36.20
N GLY A 32 -56.21 -47.61 -34.92
CA GLY A 32 -56.45 -48.96 -34.46
C GLY A 32 -55.51 -49.63 -33.55
N GLY A 33 -56.00 -49.98 -32.39
CA GLY A 33 -55.55 -51.05 -31.59
C GLY A 33 -55.61 -50.84 -30.08
N PRO A 34 -56.58 -51.49 -29.40
CA PRO A 34 -56.66 -51.36 -27.93
C PRO A 34 -55.96 -52.54 -27.27
N GLY A 35 -55.49 -52.34 -26.08
CA GLY A 35 -55.27 -53.47 -25.25
C GLY A 35 -54.09 -53.43 -24.30
N GLY A 36 -54.45 -53.40 -23.02
CA GLY A 36 -53.63 -53.98 -21.98
C GLY A 36 -53.48 -53.15 -20.73
N PRO A 37 -54.23 -53.42 -19.65
CA PRO A 37 -53.91 -52.83 -18.35
C PRO A 37 -52.92 -53.77 -17.65
N GLY A 38 -51.84 -53.20 -17.16
CA GLY A 38 -50.90 -54.04 -16.44
C GLY A 38 -49.80 -53.34 -15.72
N GLY A 39 -50.02 -53.07 -14.45
CA GLY A 39 -48.99 -53.41 -13.55
C GLY A 39 -48.05 -52.39 -13.03
N GLY A 40 -48.33 -52.01 -11.82
CA GLY A 40 -47.23 -51.93 -10.87
C GLY A 40 -46.40 -50.66 -10.82
N GLY A 41 -46.91 -49.67 -10.08
CA GLY A 41 -46.09 -48.58 -9.56
C GLY A 41 -45.04 -49.08 -8.61
N GLY A 42 -43.90 -49.51 -9.15
CA GLY A 42 -42.72 -49.67 -8.40
C GLY A 42 -42.14 -48.30 -8.03
N ARG A 43 -42.29 -47.87 -6.81
CA ARG A 43 -41.47 -46.81 -6.21
C ARG A 43 -40.04 -47.22 -6.38
N ARG A 44 -39.37 -46.77 -7.41
CA ARG A 44 -37.91 -46.76 -7.50
C ARG A 44 -37.43 -45.84 -6.38
N GLY A 45 -37.10 -46.42 -5.23
CA GLY A 45 -36.27 -45.78 -4.22
C GLY A 45 -35.03 -45.26 -4.95
N GLY A 46 -34.91 -43.93 -5.04
CA GLY A 46 -33.74 -43.29 -5.63
C GLY A 46 -32.50 -43.86 -5.00
N ALA A 47 -31.54 -44.27 -5.81
CA ALA A 47 -30.24 -44.70 -5.31
C ALA A 47 -29.68 -43.55 -4.39
N ALA A 48 -29.30 -43.91 -3.17
CA ALA A 48 -28.74 -42.95 -2.24
C ALA A 48 -27.50 -42.30 -2.88
N THR A 49 -27.50 -40.99 -2.95
CA THR A 49 -26.41 -40.21 -3.55
C THR A 49 -25.25 -40.15 -2.55
N THR A 50 -24.03 -40.47 -3.02
CA THR A 50 -22.83 -40.28 -2.20
C THR A 50 -22.51 -38.82 -2.14
N VAL A 51 -22.31 -38.30 -0.92
CA VAL A 51 -22.08 -36.87 -0.65
C VAL A 51 -20.81 -36.66 0.18
N GLY A 52 -20.08 -35.58 -0.13
CA GLY A 52 -19.01 -35.07 0.74
C GLY A 52 -19.63 -34.24 1.85
N VAL A 53 -19.08 -34.36 3.06
CA VAL A 53 -19.53 -33.60 4.24
C VAL A 53 -18.39 -32.85 4.87
N ALA A 54 -18.71 -31.68 5.46
CA ALA A 54 -17.80 -30.92 6.32
C ALA A 54 -18.56 -30.53 7.60
N THR A 55 -17.82 -30.40 8.69
CA THR A 55 -18.38 -29.93 9.96
C THR A 55 -18.32 -28.40 9.99
N ALA A 56 -19.36 -27.76 10.49
CA ALA A 56 -19.39 -26.34 10.77
C ALA A 56 -18.52 -26.05 12.01
N ASP A 57 -17.39 -25.41 11.80
CA ASP A 57 -16.42 -25.14 12.85
C ASP A 57 -16.57 -23.70 13.34
N LYS A 58 -16.17 -23.44 14.60
CA LYS A 58 -15.96 -22.10 15.09
C LYS A 58 -14.55 -21.64 14.75
N ALA A 59 -14.44 -20.46 14.17
CA ALA A 59 -13.15 -19.85 13.89
C ALA A 59 -13.26 -18.32 13.95
N ASP A 60 -12.14 -17.68 14.28
CA ASP A 60 -12.02 -16.23 14.18
C ASP A 60 -11.79 -15.83 12.74
N ILE A 61 -12.57 -14.85 12.27
CA ILE A 61 -12.45 -14.33 10.90
C ILE A 61 -12.09 -12.85 10.92
N PRO A 62 -10.93 -12.46 10.36
CA PRO A 62 -10.60 -11.06 10.23
C PRO A 62 -11.43 -10.42 9.09
N VAL A 63 -12.05 -9.29 9.39
CA VAL A 63 -12.67 -8.42 8.39
C VAL A 63 -11.58 -7.51 7.86
N VAL A 64 -11.16 -7.75 6.63
CA VAL A 64 -10.05 -7.02 6.01
C VAL A 64 -10.52 -6.12 4.89
N LEU A 65 -9.86 -5.00 4.73
CA LEU A 65 -9.96 -4.09 3.61
C LEU A 65 -8.67 -4.18 2.79
N ASP A 66 -8.76 -4.65 1.57
CA ASP A 66 -7.65 -4.66 0.62
C ASP A 66 -7.74 -3.44 -0.30
N ALA A 67 -6.68 -2.67 -0.39
CA ALA A 67 -6.60 -1.48 -1.24
C ALA A 67 -5.23 -1.39 -1.92
N LEU A 68 -5.18 -0.78 -3.10
CA LEU A 68 -3.92 -0.39 -3.72
C LEU A 68 -3.45 0.92 -3.09
N GLY A 69 -2.20 0.94 -2.66
CA GLY A 69 -1.58 2.11 -2.05
C GLY A 69 -0.31 2.54 -2.78
N THR A 70 0.07 3.78 -2.55
CA THR A 70 1.34 4.35 -2.98
C THR A 70 2.15 4.70 -1.74
N VAL A 71 3.39 4.25 -1.72
CA VAL A 71 4.33 4.56 -0.64
C VAL A 71 4.71 6.03 -0.71
N THR A 72 4.56 6.75 0.39
CA THR A 72 4.94 8.15 0.54
C THR A 72 5.93 8.30 1.68
N ALA A 73 6.91 9.18 1.51
CA ALA A 73 7.82 9.49 2.62
C ALA A 73 7.06 10.18 3.76
N ALA A 74 7.40 9.86 5.01
CA ALA A 74 6.82 10.53 6.17
C ALA A 74 7.15 12.05 6.17
N ALA A 75 8.35 12.39 5.69
CA ALA A 75 8.78 13.77 5.44
C ALA A 75 9.78 13.82 4.30
N THR A 76 9.67 14.86 3.47
CA THR A 76 10.64 15.18 2.43
C THR A 76 10.98 16.65 2.53
N THR A 77 12.27 16.97 2.56
CA THR A 77 12.73 18.35 2.69
C THR A 77 13.84 18.63 1.69
N THR A 78 13.67 19.68 0.90
CA THR A 78 14.74 20.22 0.07
C THR A 78 15.66 21.08 0.94
N VAL A 79 16.91 20.72 1.01
CA VAL A 79 17.94 21.46 1.76
C VAL A 79 18.37 22.66 0.95
N ARG A 80 18.01 23.84 1.41
CA ARG A 80 18.37 25.11 0.76
C ARG A 80 19.34 25.88 1.62
N PRO A 81 20.32 26.58 1.02
CA PRO A 81 21.17 27.51 1.76
C PRO A 81 20.33 28.69 2.25
N GLN A 82 20.70 29.25 3.39
CA GLN A 82 20.02 30.44 3.93
C GLN A 82 20.78 31.73 3.58
N VAL A 83 22.03 31.60 3.12
CA VAL A 83 22.87 32.69 2.61
C VAL A 83 23.41 32.33 1.24
N SER A 84 23.63 33.34 0.42
CA SER A 84 24.18 33.15 -0.92
C SER A 84 25.71 33.13 -0.87
N GLY A 85 26.34 32.28 -1.66
CA GLY A 85 27.80 32.20 -1.75
C GLY A 85 28.26 31.01 -2.55
N ILE A 86 29.58 30.86 -2.74
CA ILE A 86 30.17 29.77 -3.50
C ILE A 86 30.18 28.52 -2.63
N LEU A 87 29.71 27.39 -3.16
CA LEU A 87 29.76 26.08 -2.51
C LEU A 87 31.21 25.59 -2.46
N GLN A 88 31.83 25.59 -1.27
CA GLN A 88 33.24 25.24 -1.11
C GLN A 88 33.44 23.75 -0.90
N LYS A 89 32.56 23.08 -0.12
CA LYS A 89 32.68 21.66 0.20
C LYS A 89 31.30 21.03 0.29
N VAL A 90 31.23 19.77 -0.13
CA VAL A 90 30.09 18.86 0.07
C VAL A 90 30.57 17.72 0.97
N LEU A 91 29.90 17.51 2.10
CA LEU A 91 30.31 16.62 3.20
C LEU A 91 29.42 15.37 3.30
N PHE A 92 28.57 15.10 2.32
CA PHE A 92 27.76 13.90 2.24
C PHE A 92 28.04 13.12 0.97
N LYS A 93 27.73 11.83 0.99
CA LYS A 93 27.68 10.98 -0.19
C LYS A 93 26.22 10.83 -0.64
N GLU A 94 26.00 10.75 -1.93
CA GLU A 94 24.68 10.47 -2.50
C GLU A 94 24.10 9.16 -1.96
N GLY A 95 22.84 9.16 -1.59
CA GLY A 95 22.20 7.99 -0.96
C GLY A 95 22.58 7.73 0.49
N GLN A 96 23.40 8.56 1.12
CA GLN A 96 23.81 8.40 2.51
C GLN A 96 22.65 8.70 3.48
N MET A 97 22.59 7.95 4.59
CA MET A 97 21.75 8.30 5.73
C MET A 97 22.42 9.40 6.55
N VAL A 98 21.65 10.45 6.86
CA VAL A 98 22.10 11.61 7.65
C VAL A 98 21.17 11.83 8.83
N LYS A 99 21.71 12.46 9.88
CA LYS A 99 20.95 12.84 11.07
C LYS A 99 20.60 14.34 11.00
N ALA A 100 19.48 14.72 11.60
CA ALA A 100 19.14 16.14 11.79
C ALA A 100 20.30 16.87 12.48
N GLY A 101 20.65 18.08 12.00
CA GLY A 101 21.78 18.87 12.46
C GLY A 101 23.14 18.49 11.85
N GLN A 102 23.25 17.40 11.10
CA GLN A 102 24.51 17.02 10.44
C GLN A 102 24.85 18.03 9.34
N VAL A 103 26.09 18.49 9.29
CA VAL A 103 26.59 19.41 8.25
C VAL A 103 26.70 18.64 6.93
N LEU A 104 26.03 19.16 5.92
CA LEU A 104 25.99 18.59 4.56
C LEU A 104 26.88 19.33 3.59
N ALA A 105 26.97 20.64 3.73
CA ALA A 105 27.75 21.45 2.81
C ALA A 105 28.31 22.69 3.54
N GLN A 106 29.35 23.22 2.96
CA GLN A 106 30.01 24.44 3.44
C GLN A 106 30.05 25.47 2.30
N ILE A 107 29.42 26.60 2.52
CA ILE A 107 29.55 27.81 1.67
C ILE A 107 30.81 28.55 2.12
N ASP A 108 31.48 29.27 1.21
CA ASP A 108 32.67 30.05 1.52
C ASP A 108 32.38 31.03 2.68
N PRO A 109 33.00 30.85 3.87
CA PRO A 109 32.68 31.62 5.04
C PRO A 109 33.44 32.97 5.11
N ARG A 110 34.45 33.19 4.28
CA ARG A 110 35.42 34.29 4.42
C ARG A 110 34.76 35.68 4.51
N GLN A 111 33.81 35.96 3.63
CA GLN A 111 33.09 37.24 3.67
C GLN A 111 32.26 37.43 4.96
N PHE A 112 31.70 36.35 5.48
CA PHE A 112 30.91 36.35 6.72
C PHE A 112 31.80 36.47 7.97
N GLU A 113 32.99 35.86 7.95
CA GLU A 113 33.98 36.01 9.00
C GLU A 113 34.47 37.44 9.10
N LEU A 114 34.76 38.09 7.97
CA LEU A 114 35.14 39.50 7.91
C LEU A 114 34.02 40.42 8.42
N ALA A 115 32.78 40.16 8.02
CA ALA A 115 31.62 40.92 8.51
C ALA A 115 31.42 40.75 10.02
N LEU A 116 31.62 39.55 10.57
CA LEU A 116 31.58 39.33 12.02
C LEU A 116 32.73 40.06 12.74
N MET A 117 33.94 40.03 12.20
CA MET A 117 35.09 40.74 12.75
C MET A 117 34.83 42.26 12.76
N GLN A 118 34.27 42.83 11.70
CA GLN A 118 33.91 44.24 11.61
C GLN A 118 32.86 44.62 12.68
N ALA A 119 31.77 43.81 12.79
CA ALA A 119 30.72 44.10 13.77
C ALA A 119 31.23 43.97 15.22
N SER A 120 32.09 42.97 15.49
CA SER A 120 32.67 42.81 16.83
C SER A 120 33.62 43.95 17.20
N GLY A 121 34.44 44.41 16.22
CA GLY A 121 35.31 45.59 16.43
C GLY A 121 34.54 46.86 16.72
N GLN A 122 33.41 47.07 16.01
CA GLN A 122 32.51 48.20 16.28
C GLN A 122 31.94 48.14 17.70
N ARG A 123 31.41 47.01 18.11
CA ARG A 123 30.90 46.77 19.47
C ARG A 123 31.96 47.04 20.53
N GLN A 124 33.18 46.50 20.36
CA GLN A 124 34.27 46.69 21.30
C GLN A 124 34.65 48.18 21.45
N ARG A 125 34.70 48.96 20.36
CA ARG A 125 34.94 50.38 20.37
C ARG A 125 33.89 51.11 21.18
N ASP A 126 32.60 50.83 20.95
CA ASP A 126 31.50 51.56 21.57
C ASP A 126 31.26 51.11 23.03
N GLU A 127 31.60 49.83 23.35
CA GLU A 127 31.69 49.39 24.76
C GLU A 127 32.77 50.15 25.54
N ALA A 128 33.96 50.39 24.96
CA ALA A 128 35.01 51.17 25.59
C ALA A 128 34.58 52.64 25.79
N GLN A 129 33.84 53.24 24.84
CA GLN A 129 33.27 54.57 24.98
C GLN A 129 32.23 54.61 26.10
N LEU A 130 31.35 53.63 26.20
CA LEU A 130 30.37 53.52 27.26
C LEU A 130 31.04 53.40 28.65
N GLU A 131 32.08 52.56 28.74
CA GLU A 131 32.82 52.38 29.97
C GLU A 131 33.46 53.73 30.42
N ASN A 132 34.12 54.45 29.51
CA ASN A 132 34.67 55.78 29.80
C ASN A 132 33.59 56.77 30.24
N ALA A 133 32.42 56.79 29.58
CA ALA A 133 31.32 57.64 29.96
C ALA A 133 30.74 57.31 31.35
N ARG A 134 30.70 56.03 31.71
CA ARG A 134 30.28 55.58 33.05
C ARG A 134 31.27 56.02 34.13
N LEU A 135 32.58 55.84 33.89
CA LEU A 135 33.62 56.27 34.79
C LEU A 135 33.56 57.79 34.98
N THR A 136 33.28 58.62 33.95
CA THR A 136 33.10 60.01 34.00
C THR A 136 31.85 60.43 34.81
N LEU A 137 30.73 59.68 34.60
CA LEU A 137 29.50 59.91 35.38
C LEU A 137 29.72 59.63 36.87
N GLU A 138 30.47 58.62 37.24
CA GLU A 138 30.78 58.25 38.60
C GLU A 138 31.63 59.36 39.25
N ARG A 139 32.66 59.87 38.54
CA ARG A 139 33.43 61.07 39.01
C ARG A 139 32.54 62.29 39.20
N TYR A 140 31.66 62.54 38.24
CA TYR A 140 30.73 63.73 38.36
C TYR A 140 29.76 63.54 39.51
N ARG A 141 29.28 62.41 39.84
CA ARG A 141 28.46 62.13 41.03
C ARG A 141 29.22 62.35 42.31
N THR A 142 30.51 62.03 42.39
CA THR A 142 31.38 62.25 43.51
C THR A 142 31.62 63.76 43.70
N LEU A 143 31.87 64.51 42.60
CA LEU A 143 32.08 65.96 42.65
C LEU A 143 30.77 66.68 43.00
N LEU A 144 29.61 66.26 42.59
CA LEU A 144 28.32 66.82 43.00
C LEU A 144 28.09 66.62 44.50
N ALA A 145 28.46 65.47 45.07
CA ALA A 145 28.36 65.23 46.50
C ALA A 145 29.27 66.16 47.33
N GLN A 146 30.29 66.80 46.68
CA GLN A 146 31.20 67.79 47.24
C GLN A 146 30.84 69.20 46.86
N ASP A 147 29.63 69.42 46.29
CA ASP A 147 29.15 70.76 45.80
C ASP A 147 30.12 71.43 44.79
N SER A 148 30.95 70.62 44.08
CA SER A 148 31.99 71.05 43.14
C SER A 148 31.59 71.12 41.69
N ILE A 149 30.37 70.73 41.34
CA ILE A 149 29.84 70.63 39.95
C ILE A 149 28.32 70.92 39.95
N ALA A 150 27.81 71.44 38.84
CA ALA A 150 26.38 71.61 38.65
C ALA A 150 25.61 70.35 38.45
N ARG A 151 24.39 70.15 38.96
CA ARG A 151 23.52 69.04 38.76
C ARG A 151 23.25 68.82 37.29
N GLN A 152 23.14 69.82 36.45
CA GLN A 152 22.93 69.73 34.99
C GLN A 152 24.02 68.98 34.31
N ASP A 153 25.28 69.05 34.73
CA ASP A 153 26.40 68.31 34.12
C ASP A 153 26.29 66.83 34.40
N VAL A 154 25.85 66.45 35.61
CA VAL A 154 25.60 65.02 35.96
C VAL A 154 24.44 64.50 35.16
N ASP A 155 23.33 65.27 35.02
CA ASP A 155 22.16 64.82 34.24
C ASP A 155 22.50 64.65 32.74
N THR A 156 23.31 65.60 32.20
CA THR A 156 23.81 65.50 30.82
C THR A 156 24.68 64.29 30.62
N GLN A 157 25.62 63.99 31.52
CA GLN A 157 26.49 62.85 31.47
C GLN A 157 25.69 61.53 31.64
N ALA A 158 24.65 61.51 32.49
CA ALA A 158 23.76 60.41 32.67
C ALA A 158 22.96 60.12 31.38
N ALA A 159 22.50 61.14 30.68
CA ALA A 159 21.85 61.01 29.36
C ALA A 159 22.81 60.44 28.31
N GLN A 160 24.07 60.88 28.29
CA GLN A 160 25.12 60.42 27.43
C GLN A 160 25.39 58.91 27.68
N VAL A 161 25.47 58.44 28.91
CA VAL A 161 25.60 57.03 29.25
C VAL A 161 24.44 56.22 28.69
N LYS A 162 23.19 56.68 28.89
CA LYS A 162 22.00 56.00 28.33
C LYS A 162 22.04 55.91 26.80
N GLN A 163 22.48 56.98 26.13
CA GLN A 163 22.64 57.00 24.68
C GLN A 163 23.66 55.92 24.23
N LEU A 164 24.82 55.84 24.87
CA LEU A 164 25.86 54.86 24.55
C LEU A 164 25.41 53.44 24.89
N GLU A 165 24.62 53.22 25.95
CA GLU A 165 23.99 51.94 26.25
C GLU A 165 23.09 51.49 25.09
N GLY A 166 22.29 52.39 24.51
CA GLY A 166 21.49 52.13 23.33
C GLY A 166 22.34 51.77 22.10
N THR A 167 23.46 52.48 21.90
CA THR A 167 24.41 52.19 20.79
C THR A 167 25.02 50.82 20.95
N VAL A 168 25.55 50.47 22.12
CA VAL A 168 26.13 49.14 22.39
C VAL A 168 25.09 48.01 22.21
N MET A 169 23.83 48.24 22.58
CA MET A 169 22.75 47.29 22.36
C MET A 169 22.53 47.05 20.87
N THR A 170 22.54 48.10 20.05
CA THR A 170 22.45 47.98 18.58
C THR A 170 23.63 47.23 17.99
N ASP A 171 24.85 47.49 18.46
CA ASP A 171 26.05 46.80 17.96
C ASP A 171 26.07 45.31 18.35
N ARG A 172 25.59 44.97 19.54
CA ARG A 172 25.40 43.58 19.93
C ARG A 172 24.40 42.84 19.01
N ALA A 173 23.33 43.51 18.62
CA ALA A 173 22.38 42.97 17.66
C ALA A 173 23.03 42.76 16.28
N ASN A 174 23.82 43.75 15.79
CA ASN A 174 24.52 43.67 14.51
C ASN A 174 25.57 42.53 14.50
N GLU A 175 26.34 42.39 15.57
CA GLU A 175 27.28 41.27 15.75
C GLU A 175 26.51 39.93 15.77
N GLY A 176 25.35 39.89 16.45
CA GLY A 176 24.48 38.73 16.47
C GLY A 176 24.03 38.30 15.07
N VAL A 177 23.62 39.24 14.24
CA VAL A 177 23.23 39.01 12.83
C VAL A 177 24.41 38.52 12.01
N ALA A 178 25.59 39.12 12.15
CA ALA A 178 26.80 38.69 11.43
C ALA A 178 27.21 37.23 11.83
N ARG A 179 27.12 36.93 13.13
CA ARG A 179 27.39 35.58 13.66
C ARG A 179 26.38 34.53 13.14
N LEU A 180 25.11 34.92 13.07
CA LEU A 180 24.04 34.06 12.52
C LEU A 180 24.30 33.75 11.03
N ASN A 181 24.61 34.77 10.24
CA ASN A 181 24.93 34.61 8.81
C ASN A 181 26.16 33.74 8.60
N LEU A 182 27.19 33.86 9.43
CA LEU A 182 28.33 32.93 9.41
C LEU A 182 27.90 31.50 9.77
N GLY A 183 27.00 31.33 10.73
CA GLY A 183 26.41 30.04 11.04
C GLY A 183 25.71 29.39 9.85
N TYR A 184 25.01 30.17 9.06
CA TYR A 184 24.29 29.72 7.87
C TYR A 184 25.19 29.30 6.70
N THR A 185 26.48 29.63 6.72
CA THR A 185 27.44 29.08 5.76
C THR A 185 27.61 27.58 5.90
N LYS A 186 27.31 27.00 7.08
CA LYS A 186 27.23 25.56 7.30
C LYS A 186 25.82 25.10 7.05
N VAL A 187 25.60 24.48 5.91
CA VAL A 187 24.29 23.95 5.52
C VAL A 187 24.08 22.62 6.24
N VAL A 188 23.08 22.55 7.10
CA VAL A 188 22.78 21.37 7.93
C VAL A 188 21.51 20.66 7.47
N ALA A 189 21.41 19.37 7.76
CA ALA A 189 20.21 18.58 7.53
C ALA A 189 19.08 19.02 8.49
N PRO A 190 17.91 19.45 8.00
CA PRO A 190 16.79 19.82 8.86
C PRO A 190 16.08 18.60 9.47
N ILE A 191 16.14 17.46 8.80
CA ILE A 191 15.54 16.18 9.22
C ILE A 191 16.54 15.05 9.09
N SER A 192 16.32 13.97 9.85
CA SER A 192 17.05 12.72 9.63
C SER A 192 16.42 11.95 8.47
N GLY A 193 17.25 11.37 7.58
CA GLY A 193 16.75 10.64 6.43
C GLY A 193 17.86 10.31 5.43
N ARG A 194 17.47 9.83 4.27
CA ARG A 194 18.39 9.53 3.17
C ARG A 194 18.52 10.74 2.26
N VAL A 195 19.77 11.14 2.01
CA VAL A 195 20.06 12.23 1.05
C VAL A 195 19.93 11.67 -0.36
N GLY A 196 19.24 12.39 -1.23
CA GLY A 196 19.12 12.10 -2.65
C GLY A 196 20.40 12.36 -3.43
N LEU A 197 20.24 12.52 -4.73
CA LEU A 197 21.32 12.91 -5.61
C LEU A 197 21.71 14.38 -5.37
N ARG A 198 22.97 14.70 -5.60
CA ARG A 198 23.48 16.06 -5.52
C ARG A 198 22.97 16.88 -6.72
N VAL A 199 22.43 18.05 -6.40
CA VAL A 199 21.86 18.94 -7.42
C VAL A 199 22.89 19.98 -7.90
N VAL A 200 23.83 20.38 -7.02
CA VAL A 200 24.79 21.46 -7.27
C VAL A 200 26.21 20.97 -6.99
N ASP A 201 27.15 21.31 -7.87
CA ASP A 201 28.57 20.97 -7.75
C ASP A 201 29.37 22.01 -6.97
N ILE A 202 30.49 21.56 -6.41
CA ILE A 202 31.47 22.42 -5.73
C ILE A 202 31.98 23.47 -6.73
N GLY A 203 32.11 24.72 -6.26
CA GLY A 203 32.49 25.87 -7.06
C GLY A 203 31.32 26.66 -7.64
N ASN A 204 30.12 26.14 -7.62
CA ASN A 204 28.95 26.86 -8.09
C ASN A 204 28.44 27.86 -7.02
N LEU A 205 27.85 28.95 -7.49
CA LEU A 205 27.13 29.90 -6.65
C LEU A 205 25.81 29.25 -6.25
N VAL A 206 25.49 29.30 -4.96
CA VAL A 206 24.21 28.84 -4.41
C VAL A 206 23.50 30.02 -3.73
N SER A 207 22.18 30.03 -3.80
CA SER A 207 21.34 31.09 -3.25
C SER A 207 20.14 30.52 -2.50
N SER A 208 19.62 31.29 -1.53
CA SER A 208 18.40 30.94 -0.80
C SER A 208 17.15 30.87 -1.69
N GLY A 209 17.18 31.54 -2.86
CA GLY A 209 16.12 31.49 -3.88
C GLY A 209 16.12 30.26 -4.78
N ASP A 210 17.16 29.44 -4.73
CA ASP A 210 17.29 28.28 -5.61
C ASP A 210 16.25 27.21 -5.24
N ALA A 211 15.27 26.99 -6.11
CA ALA A 211 14.18 26.06 -5.88
C ALA A 211 14.66 24.61 -5.69
N ALA A 212 15.67 24.21 -6.45
CA ALA A 212 16.23 22.85 -6.41
C ALA A 212 17.06 22.57 -5.15
N GLY A 213 17.60 23.61 -4.49
CA GLY A 213 18.45 23.47 -3.31
C GLY A 213 19.76 22.74 -3.59
N ILE A 214 20.42 22.26 -2.54
CA ILE A 214 21.67 21.49 -2.62
C ILE A 214 21.39 19.99 -2.78
N ALA A 215 20.42 19.48 -2.02
CA ALA A 215 20.00 18.08 -2.02
C ALA A 215 18.58 17.95 -1.42
N VAL A 216 17.93 16.85 -1.70
CA VAL A 216 16.64 16.48 -1.09
C VAL A 216 16.89 15.41 -0.04
N ILE A 217 16.38 15.58 1.16
CA ILE A 217 16.39 14.56 2.21
C ILE A 217 15.01 13.96 2.33
N THR A 218 14.94 12.64 2.27
CA THR A 218 13.71 11.87 2.37
C THR A 218 13.79 10.97 3.60
N GLN A 219 12.81 11.08 4.47
CA GLN A 219 12.66 10.19 5.63
C GLN A 219 12.06 8.86 5.16
N LEU A 220 12.86 7.79 5.24
CA LEU A 220 12.45 6.45 4.81
C LEU A 220 11.96 5.58 5.98
N SER A 221 12.28 5.95 7.21
CA SER A 221 11.93 5.22 8.43
C SER A 221 11.53 6.23 9.52
N PRO A 222 10.27 6.25 9.95
CA PRO A 222 9.12 5.54 9.39
C PRO A 222 8.74 6.02 7.99
N ILE A 223 7.91 5.23 7.29
CA ILE A 223 7.36 5.55 5.97
C ILE A 223 5.85 5.37 5.99
N ASP A 224 5.15 6.14 5.19
CA ASP A 224 3.70 6.07 5.11
C ASP A 224 3.26 5.43 3.77
N VAL A 225 2.13 4.77 3.77
CA VAL A 225 1.46 4.31 2.55
C VAL A 225 0.10 4.99 2.48
N GLU A 226 -0.14 5.71 1.41
CA GLU A 226 -1.41 6.35 1.11
C GLU A 226 -2.24 5.42 0.21
N PHE A 227 -3.48 5.15 0.58
CA PHE A 227 -4.39 4.28 -0.15
C PHE A 227 -5.82 4.82 -0.09
N SER A 228 -6.65 4.40 -1.04
CA SER A 228 -8.03 4.87 -1.16
C SER A 228 -9.00 3.86 -0.58
N VAL A 229 -9.90 4.33 0.26
CA VAL A 229 -10.96 3.56 0.91
C VAL A 229 -12.30 3.98 0.30
N PRO A 230 -13.14 3.07 -0.19
CA PRO A 230 -14.50 3.41 -0.63
C PRO A 230 -15.29 4.10 0.49
N GLN A 231 -16.04 5.14 0.15
CA GLN A 231 -16.79 5.93 1.14
C GLN A 231 -17.74 5.08 1.99
N ASP A 232 -18.31 4.01 1.42
CA ASP A 232 -19.24 3.10 2.12
C ASP A 232 -18.54 2.32 3.25
N GLN A 233 -17.22 2.15 3.17
CA GLN A 233 -16.41 1.46 4.18
C GLN A 233 -15.78 2.44 5.19
N GLY A 234 -15.83 3.75 4.91
CA GLY A 234 -15.31 4.79 5.79
C GLY A 234 -15.84 4.69 7.24
N PRO A 235 -17.18 4.53 7.44
CA PRO A 235 -17.74 4.37 8.79
C PRO A 235 -17.17 3.17 9.55
N MET A 236 -16.91 2.03 8.89
CA MET A 236 -16.31 0.84 9.52
C MET A 236 -14.86 1.09 9.97
N VAL A 237 -14.09 1.82 9.16
CA VAL A 237 -12.73 2.23 9.54
C VAL A 237 -12.78 3.15 10.76
N MET A 238 -13.70 4.13 10.77
CA MET A 238 -13.86 5.06 11.88
C MET A 238 -14.35 4.36 13.16
N GLU A 239 -15.23 3.38 13.05
CA GLU A 239 -15.65 2.54 14.18
C GLU A 239 -14.45 1.81 14.79
N GLY A 240 -13.62 1.19 13.95
CA GLY A 240 -12.39 0.53 14.40
C GLY A 240 -11.41 1.48 15.10
N VAL A 241 -11.23 2.68 14.56
CA VAL A 241 -10.39 3.73 15.19
C VAL A 241 -10.98 4.19 16.51
N SER A 242 -12.30 4.39 16.59
CA SER A 242 -13.01 4.85 17.80
C SER A 242 -12.99 3.82 18.91
N ALA A 243 -12.87 2.53 18.58
CA ALA A 243 -12.71 1.45 19.57
C ALA A 243 -11.36 1.50 20.33
N GLY A 244 -10.46 2.41 19.95
CA GLY A 244 -9.18 2.65 20.64
C GLY A 244 -8.11 1.58 20.40
N ALA A 245 -8.39 0.58 19.58
CA ALA A 245 -7.39 -0.42 19.19
C ALA A 245 -6.65 0.04 17.91
N PRO A 246 -5.32 -0.09 17.85
CA PRO A 246 -4.61 0.18 16.63
C PRO A 246 -5.04 -0.82 15.56
N LEU A 247 -5.51 -0.34 14.40
CA LEU A 247 -5.85 -1.19 13.27
C LEU A 247 -4.55 -1.67 12.58
N PRO A 248 -4.27 -2.98 12.58
CA PRO A 248 -3.10 -3.53 11.90
C PRO A 248 -3.20 -3.31 10.39
N ALA A 249 -2.09 -2.95 9.77
CA ALA A 249 -1.97 -2.80 8.33
C ALA A 249 -0.78 -3.57 7.81
N LEU A 250 -0.96 -4.35 6.77
CA LEU A 250 0.11 -5.09 6.10
C LEU A 250 0.36 -4.47 4.73
N ALA A 251 1.62 -4.18 4.44
CA ALA A 251 2.06 -3.83 3.10
C ALA A 251 2.50 -5.09 2.37
N LEU A 252 1.82 -5.40 1.29
CA LEU A 252 2.04 -6.60 0.48
C LEU A 252 2.65 -6.21 -0.86
N ASP A 253 3.35 -7.14 -1.46
CA ASP A 253 3.87 -6.99 -2.81
C ASP A 253 2.73 -6.92 -3.86
N ARG A 254 3.09 -6.71 -5.12
CA ARG A 254 2.14 -6.60 -6.23
C ARG A 254 1.31 -7.87 -6.41
N THR A 255 1.87 -9.04 -6.06
CA THR A 255 1.20 -10.35 -6.18
C THR A 255 0.36 -10.69 -4.96
N ARG A 256 0.44 -9.90 -3.88
CA ARG A 256 -0.18 -10.14 -2.56
C ARG A 256 0.32 -11.41 -1.86
N ALA A 257 1.43 -11.98 -2.32
CA ALA A 257 2.00 -13.21 -1.78
C ALA A 257 3.01 -12.94 -0.67
N VAL A 258 3.74 -11.82 -0.73
CA VAL A 258 4.82 -11.49 0.19
C VAL A 258 4.46 -10.25 1.00
N THR A 259 4.56 -10.35 2.31
CA THR A 259 4.49 -9.18 3.21
C THR A 259 5.82 -8.45 3.18
N LEU A 260 5.78 -7.19 2.75
CA LEU A 260 6.95 -6.32 2.68
C LEU A 260 7.27 -5.72 4.05
N ASP A 261 6.23 -5.24 4.75
CA ASP A 261 6.36 -4.69 6.10
C ASP A 261 5.01 -4.74 6.81
N ASP A 262 5.05 -4.68 8.14
CA ASP A 262 3.88 -4.55 9.00
C ASP A 262 3.82 -3.16 9.62
N GLY A 263 2.63 -2.64 9.72
CA GLY A 263 2.38 -1.28 10.17
C GLY A 263 1.02 -1.13 10.82
N ARG A 264 0.58 0.12 10.93
CA ARG A 264 -0.69 0.47 11.55
C ARG A 264 -1.37 1.58 10.77
N PHE A 265 -2.68 1.55 10.76
CA PHE A 265 -3.47 2.68 10.32
C PHE A 265 -3.04 3.95 11.06
N TYR A 266 -2.90 5.05 10.33
CA TYR A 266 -2.44 6.31 10.89
C TYR A 266 -3.52 7.39 10.85
N ALA A 267 -4.12 7.60 9.69
CA ALA A 267 -5.13 8.64 9.51
C ALA A 267 -6.06 8.36 8.34
N LEU A 268 -7.29 8.86 8.43
CA LEU A 268 -8.25 8.99 7.34
C LEU A 268 -8.40 10.47 7.02
N ASP A 269 -8.47 10.81 5.74
CA ASP A 269 -8.75 12.17 5.29
C ASP A 269 -10.17 12.57 5.69
N ASN A 270 -10.42 13.87 5.82
CA ASN A 270 -11.72 14.43 6.13
C ASN A 270 -12.57 14.75 4.88
N GLN A 271 -12.02 14.48 3.69
CA GLN A 271 -12.68 14.76 2.42
C GLN A 271 -12.86 13.49 1.59
N VAL A 272 -14.01 13.40 0.94
CA VAL A 272 -14.29 12.38 -0.08
C VAL A 272 -13.87 12.94 -1.43
N ASP A 273 -13.07 12.20 -2.17
CA ASP A 273 -12.81 12.50 -3.57
C ASP A 273 -14.09 12.20 -4.37
N THR A 274 -14.72 13.26 -4.86
CA THR A 274 -16.01 13.18 -5.57
C THR A 274 -15.91 12.53 -6.95
N GLN A 275 -14.71 12.42 -7.52
CA GLN A 275 -14.48 11.77 -8.81
C GLN A 275 -14.45 10.26 -8.68
N THR A 276 -13.91 9.76 -7.57
CA THR A 276 -13.70 8.33 -7.33
C THR A 276 -14.64 7.76 -6.26
N GLY A 277 -15.33 8.60 -5.47
CA GLY A 277 -16.15 8.18 -4.35
C GLY A 277 -15.34 7.53 -3.23
N THR A 278 -14.07 7.90 -3.09
CA THR A 278 -13.16 7.31 -2.10
C THR A 278 -12.63 8.36 -1.13
N ILE A 279 -12.19 7.89 0.04
CA ILE A 279 -11.53 8.69 1.08
C ILE A 279 -10.06 8.24 1.14
N LYS A 280 -9.15 9.18 1.18
CA LYS A 280 -7.72 8.87 1.34
C LYS A 280 -7.43 8.44 2.76
N ALA A 281 -6.68 7.37 2.88
CA ALA A 281 -6.21 6.83 4.15
C ALA A 281 -4.71 6.67 4.14
N LYS A 282 -4.10 6.73 5.31
CA LYS A 282 -2.66 6.51 5.50
C LYS A 282 -2.43 5.43 6.54
N ALA A 283 -1.50 4.54 6.25
CA ALA A 283 -0.93 3.61 7.21
C ALA A 283 0.57 3.86 7.35
N ARG A 284 1.08 3.77 8.56
CA ARG A 284 2.47 4.00 8.90
C ARG A 284 3.20 2.70 9.17
N PHE A 285 4.37 2.57 8.55
CA PHE A 285 5.24 1.41 8.60
C PHE A 285 6.61 1.80 9.15
N ALA A 286 7.22 0.93 9.93
CA ALA A 286 8.54 1.18 10.51
C ALA A 286 9.64 1.22 9.44
N ASN A 287 9.50 0.42 8.40
CA ASN A 287 10.43 0.29 7.28
C ASN A 287 11.90 0.08 7.71
N ALA A 288 12.11 -0.70 8.78
CA ALA A 288 13.45 -0.91 9.34
C ALA A 288 14.41 -1.59 8.35
N ARG A 289 13.87 -2.41 7.45
CA ARG A 289 14.63 -3.13 6.41
C ARG A 289 14.76 -2.35 5.10
N ASN A 290 14.18 -1.14 5.02
CA ASN A 290 14.11 -0.32 3.81
C ASN A 290 13.53 -1.09 2.60
N THR A 291 12.52 -1.91 2.82
CA THR A 291 11.83 -2.68 1.78
C THR A 291 10.82 -1.83 1.00
N LEU A 292 10.33 -0.76 1.62
CA LEU A 292 9.40 0.19 1.03
C LEU A 292 10.15 1.42 0.52
N PHE A 293 9.92 1.79 -0.73
CA PHE A 293 10.52 2.97 -1.36
C PHE A 293 9.43 3.99 -1.73
N PRO A 294 9.69 5.29 -1.58
CA PRO A 294 8.76 6.33 -2.02
C PRO A 294 8.34 6.15 -3.48
N SER A 295 7.06 6.41 -3.76
CA SER A 295 6.41 6.24 -5.07
C SER A 295 6.24 4.78 -5.52
N GLN A 296 6.58 3.80 -4.70
CA GLN A 296 6.30 2.39 -4.97
C GLN A 296 4.80 2.09 -4.79
N PHE A 297 4.23 1.28 -5.68
CA PHE A 297 2.88 0.74 -5.51
C PHE A 297 2.93 -0.53 -4.68
N VAL A 298 2.07 -0.61 -3.67
CA VAL A 298 1.93 -1.76 -2.78
C VAL A 298 0.45 -2.06 -2.55
N ASN A 299 0.12 -3.30 -2.26
CA ASN A 299 -1.21 -3.63 -1.77
C ASN A 299 -1.22 -3.46 -0.24
N VAL A 300 -2.19 -2.73 0.27
CA VAL A 300 -2.40 -2.56 1.71
C VAL A 300 -3.56 -3.44 2.12
N ARG A 301 -3.35 -4.28 3.12
CA ARG A 301 -4.39 -5.02 3.81
C ARG A 301 -4.57 -4.44 5.20
N LEU A 302 -5.71 -3.81 5.43
CA LEU A 302 -6.09 -3.22 6.71
C LEU A 302 -7.06 -4.17 7.41
N GLU A 303 -6.74 -4.62 8.62
CA GLU A 303 -7.63 -5.39 9.45
C GLU A 303 -8.51 -4.45 10.26
N LEU A 304 -9.83 -4.46 9.97
CA LEU A 304 -10.79 -3.56 10.61
C LEU A 304 -11.27 -4.11 11.95
N ARG A 305 -11.56 -5.40 11.99
CA ARG A 305 -11.98 -6.12 13.20
C ARG A 305 -11.86 -7.62 12.98
N THR A 306 -11.78 -8.37 14.07
CA THR A 306 -11.86 -9.83 14.05
C THR A 306 -13.20 -10.26 14.64
N ILE A 307 -14.01 -10.98 13.87
CA ILE A 307 -15.24 -11.60 14.35
C ILE A 307 -14.84 -12.89 15.06
N LYS A 308 -15.04 -12.94 16.38
CA LYS A 308 -14.69 -14.09 17.19
C LYS A 308 -15.79 -15.14 17.13
N ASP A 309 -15.40 -16.43 17.26
CA ASP A 309 -16.30 -17.59 17.33
C ASP A 309 -17.30 -17.68 16.16
N ALA A 310 -16.98 -17.17 14.98
CA ALA A 310 -17.85 -17.25 13.81
C ALA A 310 -18.08 -18.71 13.39
N VAL A 311 -19.31 -19.07 13.08
CA VAL A 311 -19.62 -20.40 12.52
C VAL A 311 -19.23 -20.42 11.05
N MET A 312 -18.23 -21.21 10.72
CA MET A 312 -17.63 -21.25 9.39
C MET A 312 -17.97 -22.57 8.70
N VAL A 313 -18.30 -22.48 7.43
CA VAL A 313 -18.49 -23.66 6.55
C VAL A 313 -17.65 -23.46 5.26
N PRO A 314 -17.22 -24.53 4.58
CA PRO A 314 -16.60 -24.39 3.26
C PRO A 314 -17.57 -23.68 2.28
N VAL A 315 -17.03 -22.84 1.42
CA VAL A 315 -17.82 -22.10 0.41
C VAL A 315 -18.63 -23.08 -0.46
N THR A 316 -18.10 -24.30 -0.70
CA THR A 316 -18.77 -25.37 -1.47
C THR A 316 -20.04 -25.91 -0.81
N ALA A 317 -20.24 -25.70 0.49
CA ALA A 317 -21.46 -26.10 1.20
C ALA A 317 -22.60 -25.08 1.03
N LEU A 318 -22.29 -23.82 0.70
CA LEU A 318 -23.29 -22.77 0.52
C LEU A 318 -23.92 -22.89 -0.87
N ARG A 319 -25.26 -22.88 -0.90
CA ARG A 319 -26.05 -22.94 -2.14
C ARG A 319 -26.94 -21.71 -2.26
N HIS A 320 -27.13 -21.27 -3.49
CA HIS A 320 -28.00 -20.16 -3.82
C HIS A 320 -29.30 -20.68 -4.42
N GLY A 321 -30.41 -20.27 -3.90
CA GLY A 321 -31.74 -20.65 -4.39
C GLY A 321 -32.64 -19.44 -4.60
N SER A 322 -33.82 -19.68 -5.15
CA SER A 322 -34.83 -18.63 -5.40
C SER A 322 -35.33 -17.90 -4.14
N LYS A 323 -35.16 -18.51 -2.97
CA LYS A 323 -35.56 -17.97 -1.66
C LYS A 323 -34.37 -17.43 -0.85
N GLY A 324 -33.16 -17.37 -1.44
CA GLY A 324 -31.94 -16.94 -0.76
C GLY A 324 -30.92 -18.08 -0.59
N ASP A 325 -29.98 -17.84 0.30
CA ASP A 325 -28.89 -18.78 0.57
C ASP A 325 -29.37 -19.90 1.50
N PHE A 326 -28.91 -21.11 1.26
CA PHE A 326 -29.21 -22.28 2.07
C PHE A 326 -28.06 -23.27 2.12
N VAL A 327 -28.08 -24.15 3.09
CA VAL A 327 -27.18 -25.30 3.22
C VAL A 327 -27.98 -26.59 3.39
N TYR A 328 -27.39 -27.69 2.97
CA TYR A 328 -27.93 -29.01 3.30
C TYR A 328 -27.24 -29.50 4.58
N VAL A 329 -28.03 -29.73 5.62
CA VAL A 329 -27.56 -30.27 6.90
C VAL A 329 -27.79 -31.78 6.90
N LEU A 330 -26.77 -32.56 7.27
CA LEU A 330 -26.85 -34.00 7.43
C LEU A 330 -27.45 -34.31 8.81
N ASN A 331 -28.57 -35.02 8.85
CA ASN A 331 -29.20 -35.48 10.06
C ASN A 331 -28.61 -36.84 10.51
N GLY A 332 -28.80 -37.19 11.76
CA GLY A 332 -28.29 -38.45 12.33
C GLY A 332 -28.85 -39.75 11.70
N ASP A 333 -30.00 -39.65 11.01
CA ASP A 333 -30.66 -40.76 10.27
C ASP A 333 -30.18 -40.88 8.81
N LYS A 334 -29.08 -40.15 8.44
CA LYS A 334 -28.54 -40.05 7.09
C LYS A 334 -29.52 -39.47 6.07
N THR A 335 -30.41 -38.63 6.51
CA THR A 335 -31.23 -37.75 5.65
C THR A 335 -30.67 -36.34 5.66
N VAL A 336 -31.00 -35.61 4.60
CA VAL A 336 -30.61 -34.20 4.48
C VAL A 336 -31.79 -33.27 4.68
N SER A 337 -31.58 -32.19 5.43
CA SER A 337 -32.56 -31.11 5.54
C SER A 337 -32.03 -29.84 4.89
N THR A 338 -32.88 -29.19 4.08
CA THR A 338 -32.59 -27.89 3.53
C THR A 338 -32.82 -26.84 4.60
N ARG A 339 -31.79 -26.07 4.94
CA ARG A 339 -31.90 -25.03 5.94
C ARG A 339 -31.49 -23.67 5.37
N PRO A 340 -32.41 -22.67 5.36
CA PRO A 340 -32.06 -21.32 4.95
C PRO A 340 -31.04 -20.73 5.93
N VAL A 341 -30.08 -20.02 5.40
CA VAL A 341 -28.98 -19.40 6.17
C VAL A 341 -28.74 -17.96 5.74
N THR A 342 -28.25 -17.17 6.69
CA THR A 342 -27.77 -15.81 6.38
C THR A 342 -26.23 -15.85 6.35
N ARG A 343 -25.67 -15.61 5.18
CA ARG A 343 -24.21 -15.53 5.03
C ARG A 343 -23.67 -14.26 5.65
N GLY A 344 -22.45 -14.33 6.17
CA GLY A 344 -21.67 -13.20 6.66
C GLY A 344 -20.42 -12.97 5.80
N GLN A 345 -19.29 -12.79 6.47
CA GLN A 345 -18.00 -12.61 5.81
C GLN A 345 -17.53 -13.91 5.16
N ALA A 346 -16.83 -13.78 4.03
CA ALA A 346 -16.25 -14.93 3.32
C ALA A 346 -14.74 -14.76 3.22
N THR A 347 -14.02 -15.86 3.41
CA THR A 347 -12.62 -16.02 3.06
C THR A 347 -12.53 -16.78 1.71
N VAL A 348 -11.32 -17.09 1.26
CA VAL A 348 -11.11 -17.85 0.02
C VAL A 348 -11.79 -19.21 0.08
N ASP A 349 -11.71 -19.90 1.24
CA ASP A 349 -12.13 -21.30 1.38
C ASP A 349 -13.41 -21.49 2.20
N LYS A 350 -13.71 -20.55 3.12
CA LYS A 350 -14.80 -20.67 4.08
C LYS A 350 -15.68 -19.41 4.09
N VAL A 351 -16.95 -19.60 4.47
CA VAL A 351 -17.91 -18.51 4.64
C VAL A 351 -18.53 -18.57 6.04
N GLU A 352 -18.69 -17.40 6.66
CA GLU A 352 -19.40 -17.21 7.92
C GLU A 352 -20.90 -17.42 7.72
N ILE A 353 -21.52 -18.16 8.61
CA ILE A 353 -22.98 -18.29 8.69
C ILE A 353 -23.46 -17.57 9.96
N ARG A 354 -24.09 -16.41 9.80
CA ARG A 354 -24.62 -15.60 10.91
C ARG A 354 -25.81 -16.21 11.60
N SER A 355 -26.67 -16.87 10.83
CA SER A 355 -27.88 -17.51 11.34
C SER A 355 -28.28 -18.71 10.52
N GLY A 356 -28.96 -19.67 11.14
CA GLY A 356 -29.49 -20.87 10.49
C GLY A 356 -28.65 -22.12 10.69
N LEU A 357 -27.43 -22.04 11.22
CA LEU A 357 -26.54 -23.18 11.44
C LEU A 357 -25.85 -23.07 12.80
N LYS A 358 -25.62 -24.20 13.47
CA LYS A 358 -24.88 -24.28 14.75
C LYS A 358 -23.51 -24.92 14.49
N ALA A 359 -22.53 -24.52 15.28
CA ALA A 359 -21.24 -25.18 15.29
C ALA A 359 -21.38 -26.67 15.65
N GLY A 360 -20.64 -27.54 14.97
CA GLY A 360 -20.69 -28.99 15.14
C GLY A 360 -21.70 -29.69 14.21
N GLU A 361 -22.60 -28.96 13.54
CA GLU A 361 -23.50 -29.54 12.53
C GLU A 361 -22.72 -29.91 11.25
N GLN A 362 -23.08 -31.03 10.62
CA GLN A 362 -22.47 -31.48 9.38
C GLN A 362 -23.23 -30.93 8.18
N VAL A 363 -22.51 -30.30 7.25
CA VAL A 363 -23.06 -29.74 6.02
C VAL A 363 -22.50 -30.46 4.80
N ILE A 364 -23.29 -30.53 3.75
CA ILE A 364 -22.91 -31.21 2.50
C ILE A 364 -22.11 -30.26 1.62
N THR A 365 -20.94 -30.71 1.21
CA THR A 365 -20.04 -29.94 0.33
C THR A 365 -20.07 -30.40 -1.12
N GLU A 366 -20.25 -31.72 -1.34
CA GLU A 366 -20.24 -32.31 -2.66
C GLU A 366 -21.47 -33.21 -2.90
N GLY A 367 -21.91 -33.36 -4.14
CA GLY A 367 -23.07 -34.21 -4.49
C GLY A 367 -24.43 -33.55 -4.20
N ALA A 368 -24.47 -32.28 -3.86
CA ALA A 368 -25.69 -31.57 -3.46
C ALA A 368 -26.68 -31.29 -4.60
N ASP A 369 -26.25 -31.31 -5.86
CA ASP A 369 -27.04 -30.83 -7.03
C ASP A 369 -28.30 -31.67 -7.33
N ARG A 370 -28.32 -32.91 -6.84
CA ARG A 370 -29.44 -33.84 -7.02
C ARG A 370 -30.24 -34.09 -5.77
N LEU A 371 -29.90 -33.40 -4.68
CA LEU A 371 -30.56 -33.60 -3.40
C LEU A 371 -31.86 -32.80 -3.32
N LYS A 372 -32.85 -33.39 -2.67
CA LYS A 372 -34.09 -32.78 -2.25
C LYS A 372 -34.16 -32.86 -0.71
N ASP A 373 -34.97 -32.02 -0.14
CA ASP A 373 -35.26 -32.10 1.28
C ASP A 373 -35.76 -33.47 1.67
N GLY A 374 -35.23 -34.06 2.77
CA GLY A 374 -35.52 -35.40 3.21
C GLY A 374 -34.83 -36.54 2.41
N ALA A 375 -33.95 -36.23 1.46
CA ALA A 375 -33.27 -37.27 0.67
C ALA A 375 -32.29 -38.08 1.53
N LYS A 376 -32.25 -39.42 1.33
CA LYS A 376 -31.24 -40.27 1.99
C LYS A 376 -29.93 -40.22 1.21
N VAL A 377 -28.84 -40.10 1.96
CA VAL A 377 -27.47 -40.00 1.42
C VAL A 377 -26.58 -41.08 1.99
N THR A 378 -25.50 -41.39 1.27
CA THR A 378 -24.43 -42.31 1.69
C THR A 378 -23.16 -41.47 1.86
N LEU A 379 -22.40 -41.74 2.92
CA LEU A 379 -21.12 -41.10 3.18
C LEU A 379 -19.99 -41.90 2.50
N PRO A 380 -18.89 -41.23 2.11
CA PRO A 380 -17.70 -41.94 1.66
C PRO A 380 -17.17 -42.82 2.78
N GLY A 381 -17.24 -44.16 2.58
CA GLY A 381 -16.86 -45.13 3.61
C GLY A 381 -17.98 -46.00 4.12
N ASP A 382 -19.23 -45.67 3.88
CA ASP A 382 -20.36 -46.56 4.16
C ASP A 382 -20.32 -47.72 3.14
N LYS A 383 -20.06 -48.93 3.60
CA LYS A 383 -20.25 -50.15 2.76
C LYS A 383 -21.72 -50.23 2.39
N PRO A 384 -22.08 -50.42 1.10
CA PRO A 384 -23.45 -50.68 0.72
C PRO A 384 -23.94 -51.88 1.52
N GLY A 385 -24.95 -51.67 2.39
CA GLY A 385 -25.54 -52.69 3.19
C GLY A 385 -25.97 -53.88 2.34
N ALA A 386 -25.45 -55.03 2.62
CA ALA A 386 -25.88 -56.31 2.06
C ALA A 386 -27.36 -56.52 2.43
N GLY A 387 -28.26 -56.09 1.54
CA GLY A 387 -29.68 -56.42 1.58
C GLY A 387 -29.84 -57.90 1.30
N ALA A 388 -30.35 -58.59 2.32
CA ALA A 388 -30.75 -59.97 2.28
C ALA A 388 -31.59 -60.30 1.04
N GLY A 389 -31.15 -61.22 0.23
CA GLY A 389 -31.88 -61.83 -0.89
C GLY A 389 -31.32 -63.21 -1.12
N GLY A 390 -31.79 -64.19 -0.35
CA GLY A 390 -31.54 -65.58 -0.53
C GLY A 390 -32.09 -66.14 -1.85
N GLY A 391 -31.37 -67.04 -2.52
CA GLY A 391 -31.88 -67.73 -3.70
C GLY A 391 -30.86 -68.72 -4.20
N ARG A 392 -31.07 -69.88 -3.84
CA ARG A 392 -30.38 -71.15 -4.06
C ARG A 392 -30.16 -71.51 -5.57
N ARG A 393 -29.12 -72.36 -5.80
CA ARG A 393 -28.94 -73.46 -6.70
C ARG A 393 -28.40 -73.18 -8.12
N GLY A 394 -27.33 -73.95 -8.37
CA GLY A 394 -26.93 -74.34 -9.70
C GLY A 394 -25.48 -74.76 -9.85
N ARG A 395 -25.15 -75.95 -9.34
CA ARG A 395 -23.92 -76.69 -9.53
C ARG A 395 -23.80 -77.07 -10.99
N ARG A 396 -22.67 -76.79 -11.66
CA ARG A 396 -22.15 -77.73 -12.75
C ARG A 396 -20.65 -77.55 -12.87
N GLU A 397 -20.03 -78.72 -12.71
CA GLU A 397 -18.64 -79.03 -12.93
C GLU A 397 -18.26 -78.92 -14.41
N GLY A 398 -16.97 -78.79 -14.66
CA GLY A 398 -16.30 -79.01 -15.95
C GLY A 398 -15.04 -78.17 -16.07
N GLN A 399 -13.97 -78.56 -15.54
CA GLN A 399 -12.82 -79.30 -16.00
C GLN A 399 -12.02 -78.62 -17.13
N GLY A 400 -10.75 -78.36 -16.82
CA GLY A 400 -9.66 -78.62 -17.77
C GLY A 400 -8.75 -77.45 -18.10
N GLY A 401 -7.51 -77.59 -17.67
CA GLY A 401 -6.36 -77.24 -18.49
C GLY A 401 -5.41 -76.16 -17.95
N ALA A 402 -4.53 -76.63 -17.12
CA ALA A 402 -3.05 -76.57 -17.24
C ALA A 402 -2.39 -75.16 -17.47
N ALA A 403 -1.57 -74.84 -16.53
CA ALA A 403 -0.44 -73.92 -16.52
C ALA A 403 0.61 -74.26 -17.62
N PRO A 404 1.70 -73.51 -17.80
CA PRO A 404 2.57 -72.97 -16.74
C PRO A 404 3.18 -71.61 -17.01
N ALA A 405 3.75 -71.06 -15.94
CA ALA A 405 4.80 -69.99 -15.95
C ALA A 405 6.14 -70.64 -16.47
N PRO A 406 7.17 -69.84 -16.75
CA PRO A 406 8.08 -69.34 -15.74
C PRO A 406 8.73 -67.96 -16.05
N ALA A 407 9.04 -67.17 -15.00
CA ALA A 407 10.34 -67.00 -14.39
C ALA A 407 11.39 -66.18 -15.13
N GLY A 408 11.98 -65.26 -14.38
CA GLY A 408 13.35 -64.77 -14.51
C GLY A 408 13.46 -63.29 -14.80
N ALA A 409 13.96 -62.54 -13.99
CA ALA A 409 15.15 -62.34 -13.21
C ALA A 409 15.66 -60.93 -13.47
N GLU A 410 15.84 -60.19 -12.39
CA GLU A 410 17.05 -59.50 -11.94
C GLU A 410 17.83 -58.59 -12.90
N GLY A 411 18.17 -57.42 -12.33
CA GLY A 411 19.44 -56.82 -12.68
C GLY A 411 19.48 -55.27 -12.54
N ALA A 412 19.78 -54.77 -11.35
CA ALA A 412 20.89 -53.85 -11.00
C ALA A 412 21.02 -52.50 -11.74
N ALA A 413 21.08 -51.48 -10.93
CA ALA A 413 21.82 -50.24 -11.22
C ALA A 413 23.33 -50.52 -11.38
N PRO A 414 24.18 -49.62 -11.92
CA PRO A 414 24.66 -48.46 -11.21
C PRO A 414 25.05 -47.21 -12.05
N ALA A 415 25.23 -46.13 -11.30
CA ALA A 415 26.12 -44.96 -11.38
C ALA A 415 27.06 -44.77 -12.62
N GLY A 416 27.24 -43.48 -12.96
CA GLY A 416 28.45 -43.02 -13.68
C GLY A 416 28.32 -41.69 -14.37
N ALA A 417 28.81 -40.67 -13.73
CA ALA A 417 29.76 -39.61 -14.11
C ALA A 417 29.98 -39.35 -15.61
N GLY A 418 30.05 -38.04 -15.98
CA GLY A 418 30.77 -37.60 -17.16
C GLY A 418 30.25 -36.31 -17.79
N ALA A 419 30.77 -35.14 -17.39
CA ALA A 419 30.98 -34.03 -18.32
C ALA A 419 32.10 -34.42 -19.30
N PRO A 420 32.30 -33.82 -20.50
CA PRO A 420 32.65 -32.43 -20.65
C PRO A 420 32.28 -31.77 -22.04
N HIS A 421 32.51 -30.43 -22.06
CA HIS A 421 32.97 -29.59 -23.20
C HIS A 421 32.24 -29.57 -24.55
N GLY A 422 32.02 -28.31 -24.97
CA GLY A 422 31.75 -27.88 -26.34
C GLY A 422 31.36 -26.44 -26.36
N GLU A 423 32.25 -25.60 -26.31
CA GLU A 423 32.86 -24.53 -27.15
C GLU A 423 32.07 -24.15 -28.41
N HIS A 424 32.10 -22.84 -28.66
CA HIS A 424 31.90 -22.09 -29.90
C HIS A 424 30.48 -21.73 -30.32
N ARG A 425 30.11 -20.43 -30.26
CA ARG A 425 30.33 -19.49 -31.38
C ARG A 425 29.99 -18.05 -30.98
N ARG A 426 30.99 -17.23 -31.04
CA ARG A 426 30.91 -15.78 -31.25
C ARG A 426 30.14 -15.54 -32.56
N ARG A 427 29.25 -14.59 -32.55
CA ARG A 427 28.93 -13.81 -33.77
C ARG A 427 29.05 -12.35 -33.41
N ASP A 428 30.16 -11.81 -33.86
CA ASP A 428 30.35 -10.42 -34.27
C ASP A 428 29.21 -9.99 -35.16
N TRP A 429 28.68 -8.84 -34.92
CA TRP A 429 28.08 -8.02 -35.98
C TRP A 429 28.55 -6.59 -35.82
N SER A 430 29.42 -6.27 -36.76
CA SER A 430 29.98 -4.99 -37.12
C SER A 430 28.88 -4.00 -37.49
N ALA A 431 29.12 -2.76 -37.15
CA ALA A 431 28.47 -1.58 -37.71
C ALA A 431 28.82 -1.38 -39.19
N PRO A 432 28.02 -0.59 -39.90
CA PRO A 432 28.57 0.60 -40.57
C PRO A 432 27.66 1.83 -40.36
N GLY A 433 28.18 2.96 -40.01
CA GLY A 433 28.79 3.92 -40.92
C GLY A 433 27.84 5.06 -41.22
N GLY A 434 28.23 6.30 -40.93
CA GLY A 434 27.87 7.43 -41.72
C GLY A 434 27.12 8.59 -41.05
N THR A 435 27.85 9.54 -40.54
CA THR A 435 27.63 11.00 -40.39
C THR A 435 26.90 11.66 -41.59
N PRO A 436 26.36 12.90 -41.54
CA PRO A 436 26.88 14.08 -40.86
C PRO A 436 25.82 15.04 -40.22
N ALA A 437 26.32 15.95 -39.42
CA ALA A 437 25.64 17.11 -38.88
C ALA A 437 25.27 18.16 -39.97
N PRO A 438 24.26 18.97 -39.75
CA PRO A 438 24.20 20.27 -40.35
C PRO A 438 24.37 21.43 -39.37
N ALA A 439 25.06 22.41 -39.88
CA ALA A 439 25.53 23.67 -39.43
C ALA A 439 24.50 24.57 -38.71
N ALA A 440 25.07 25.41 -37.86
CA ALA A 440 24.45 26.60 -37.26
C ALA A 440 24.19 27.68 -38.37
N PRO A 441 23.18 28.52 -38.17
CA PRO A 441 23.22 29.85 -38.78
C PRO A 441 23.47 30.95 -37.75
N SER A 442 24.38 31.72 -38.12
CA SER A 442 24.89 33.04 -37.79
C SER A 442 23.91 34.06 -37.20
N ALA A 443 24.52 34.82 -36.31
CA ALA A 443 24.08 36.06 -35.72
C ALA A 443 23.87 37.19 -36.74
N THR A 444 23.03 38.15 -36.33
CA THR A 444 23.19 39.63 -36.37
C THR A 444 21.88 40.35 -36.63
N PRO A 445 21.74 41.65 -36.37
CA PRO A 445 22.21 42.50 -35.27
C PRO A 445 21.10 43.36 -34.63
N LYS A 446 21.48 44.03 -33.55
CA LYS A 446 20.83 45.17 -32.89
C LYS A 446 20.39 46.31 -33.83
N PRO A 447 19.37 47.13 -33.45
CA PRO A 447 19.68 48.54 -33.25
C PRO A 447 19.16 49.17 -31.94
N THR A 448 19.98 50.03 -31.40
CA THR A 448 19.68 51.15 -30.51
C THR A 448 19.08 52.30 -31.32
N PRO A 449 18.46 53.34 -30.73
CA PRO A 449 18.85 54.09 -29.54
C PRO A 449 17.93 53.90 -28.33
#